data_16171550bcabb0f540d1bdbd8e967a71
#
_entry.id   16171550bcabb0f540d1bdbd8e967a71
#
_cell.length_a   1.000
_cell.length_b   1.000
_cell.length_c   1.000
_cell.angle_alpha   90.00
_cell.angle_beta   90.00
_cell.angle_gamma   90.00
#
_symmetry.space_group_name_H-M   'P 1'
#
loop_
_entity.id
_entity.type
_entity.pdbx_description
1 polymer ?
#
loop_
_entity_poly.entity_id
_entity_poly.type
_entity_poly.pdbx_seq_one_letter_code
_entity_poly.pdbx_strand_id
1 'polypeptide(L)'
;MNFITKIDISILNLIQNLKSPLMDKIMTTITAFGNMGIFWILLIIIFLTTKEYKKMAKYMIICLLVNIIIVNLIIKPAVGRQRPFEIVEGIKLLILKPQDPSFPSGHSAISFCMLTTILFFSKSKTINIMASLLAILIAFSRLYLYVHFPSDVFCGIIFGILSSLITLKFCFSKKGISLRKN
;
A
#
# COMPACT_ATOMS: atom_id res chain seq x y z
N MET A 1 -0.46 21.38 -17.08
CA MET A 1 -0.05 20.62 -15.87
C MET A 1 -0.39 21.45 -14.64
N ASN A 2 -1.14 20.92 -13.68
CA ASN A 2 -1.53 21.65 -12.47
C ASN A 2 -0.37 21.79 -11.48
N PHE A 3 -0.52 22.67 -10.47
CA PHE A 3 0.54 22.98 -9.48
C PHE A 3 1.00 21.73 -8.70
N ILE A 4 0.05 20.88 -8.28
CA ILE A 4 0.35 19.63 -7.54
C ILE A 4 1.21 18.68 -8.38
N THR A 5 0.87 18.48 -9.66
CA THR A 5 1.63 17.62 -10.56
C THR A 5 3.05 18.13 -10.78
N LYS A 6 3.27 19.46 -10.79
CA LYS A 6 4.63 20.03 -10.89
C LYS A 6 5.48 19.67 -9.67
N ILE A 7 4.91 19.82 -8.47
CA ILE A 7 5.58 19.43 -7.21
C ILE A 7 5.85 17.91 -7.20
N ASP A 8 4.87 17.12 -7.54
CA ASP A 8 4.99 15.66 -7.63
C ASP A 8 6.18 15.26 -8.53
N ILE A 9 6.30 15.83 -9.72
CA ILE A 9 7.39 15.54 -10.66
C ILE A 9 8.74 16.00 -10.11
N SER A 10 8.80 17.18 -9.47
CA SER A 10 10.05 17.67 -8.86
C SER A 10 10.56 16.68 -7.80
N ILE A 11 9.67 16.17 -6.94
CA ILE A 11 10.03 15.16 -5.93
C ILE A 11 10.47 13.85 -6.60
N LEU A 12 9.75 13.39 -7.64
CA LEU A 12 10.15 12.18 -8.36
C LEU A 12 11.55 12.33 -8.97
N ASN A 13 11.86 13.47 -9.58
CA ASN A 13 13.17 13.74 -10.17
C ASN A 13 14.29 13.76 -9.11
N LEU A 14 14.02 14.29 -7.92
CA LEU A 14 14.98 14.20 -6.80
C LEU A 14 15.24 12.73 -6.40
N ILE A 15 14.19 11.90 -6.37
CA ILE A 15 14.32 10.47 -6.04
C ILE A 15 15.14 9.74 -7.14
N GLN A 16 15.09 10.18 -8.41
CA GLN A 16 15.88 9.57 -9.47
C GLN A 16 17.40 9.74 -9.26
N ASN A 17 17.86 10.71 -8.48
CA ASN A 17 19.29 10.85 -8.12
C ASN A 17 19.80 9.67 -7.27
N LEU A 18 18.90 8.87 -6.68
CA LEU A 18 19.25 7.65 -5.93
C LEU A 18 19.45 6.42 -6.83
N LYS A 19 19.27 6.55 -8.14
CA LYS A 19 19.39 5.42 -9.07
C LYS A 19 20.82 4.86 -9.10
N SER A 20 20.87 3.55 -8.92
CA SER A 20 22.07 2.75 -9.08
C SER A 20 21.66 1.29 -9.37
N PRO A 21 22.52 0.47 -10.01
CA PRO A 21 22.19 -0.94 -10.28
C PRO A 21 21.75 -1.72 -9.04
N LEU A 22 22.35 -1.42 -7.89
CA LEU A 22 21.99 -2.04 -6.61
C LEU A 22 20.60 -1.61 -6.15
N MET A 23 20.33 -0.30 -6.17
CA MET A 23 19.01 0.23 -5.76
C MET A 23 17.91 -0.20 -6.74
N ASP A 24 18.18 -0.29 -8.03
CA ASP A 24 17.25 -0.80 -9.03
C ASP A 24 16.83 -2.23 -8.70
N LYS A 25 17.80 -3.10 -8.38
CA LYS A 25 17.53 -4.49 -7.97
C LYS A 25 16.75 -4.57 -6.66
N ILE A 26 17.12 -3.75 -5.66
CA ILE A 26 16.42 -3.71 -4.37
C ILE A 26 14.97 -3.25 -4.56
N MET A 27 14.74 -2.15 -5.28
CA MET A 27 13.39 -1.56 -5.42
C MET A 27 12.47 -2.40 -6.31
N THR A 28 13.00 -3.05 -7.34
CA THR A 28 12.24 -4.00 -8.16
C THR A 28 11.86 -5.25 -7.35
N THR A 29 12.75 -5.75 -6.49
CA THR A 29 12.46 -6.88 -5.59
C THR A 29 11.40 -6.50 -4.54
N ILE A 30 11.56 -5.34 -3.89
CA ILE A 30 10.61 -4.87 -2.88
C ILE A 30 9.22 -4.66 -3.48
N THR A 31 9.14 -4.03 -4.66
CA THR A 31 7.83 -3.81 -5.28
C THR A 31 7.14 -5.12 -5.67
N ALA A 32 7.90 -6.17 -6.00
CA ALA A 32 7.36 -7.48 -6.32
C ALA A 32 6.57 -8.09 -5.14
N PHE A 33 7.00 -7.87 -3.90
CA PHE A 33 6.24 -8.26 -2.71
C PHE A 33 4.89 -7.55 -2.60
N GLY A 34 4.78 -6.34 -3.15
CA GLY A 34 3.53 -5.57 -3.20
C GLY A 34 2.61 -5.95 -4.35
N ASN A 35 3.09 -6.69 -5.36
CA ASN A 35 2.31 -7.05 -6.54
C ASN A 35 1.09 -7.90 -6.14
N MET A 36 -0.11 -7.44 -6.51
CA MET A 36 -1.40 -8.06 -6.17
C MET A 36 -1.58 -8.36 -4.66
N GLY A 37 -0.74 -7.77 -3.80
CA GLY A 37 -0.75 -8.05 -2.36
C GLY A 37 -0.26 -9.45 -1.99
N ILE A 38 0.47 -10.14 -2.87
CA ILE A 38 0.88 -11.55 -2.70
C ILE A 38 1.55 -11.78 -1.35
N PHE A 39 2.49 -10.94 -0.95
CA PHE A 39 3.15 -11.10 0.35
C PHE A 39 2.15 -11.06 1.51
N TRP A 40 1.22 -10.10 1.47
CA TRP A 40 0.21 -9.95 2.52
C TRP A 40 -0.75 -11.13 2.55
N ILE A 41 -1.10 -11.69 1.37
CA ILE A 41 -1.93 -12.91 1.27
C ILE A 41 -1.19 -14.11 1.87
N LEU A 42 0.08 -14.30 1.55
CA LEU A 42 0.90 -15.37 2.15
C LEU A 42 1.01 -15.21 3.67
N LEU A 43 1.21 -13.99 4.15
CA LEU A 43 1.25 -13.70 5.58
C LEU A 43 -0.09 -14.01 6.26
N ILE A 44 -1.21 -13.68 5.63
CA ILE A 44 -2.56 -14.03 6.10
C ILE A 44 -2.68 -15.56 6.24
N ILE A 45 -2.25 -16.32 5.23
CA ILE A 45 -2.31 -17.79 5.25
C ILE A 45 -1.50 -18.33 6.44
N ILE A 46 -0.27 -17.84 6.64
CA ILE A 46 0.58 -18.22 7.78
C ILE A 46 -0.12 -17.89 9.11
N PHE A 47 -0.69 -16.72 9.24
CA PHE A 47 -1.37 -16.32 10.48
C PHE A 47 -2.66 -17.09 10.73
N LEU A 48 -3.33 -17.61 9.70
CA LEU A 48 -4.51 -18.49 9.86
C LEU A 48 -4.15 -19.83 10.49
N THR A 49 -2.94 -20.34 10.27
CA THR A 49 -2.48 -21.61 10.87
C THR A 49 -2.03 -21.45 12.33
N THR A 50 -1.74 -20.22 12.76
CA THR A 50 -1.25 -19.91 14.10
C THR A 50 -2.40 -19.51 15.03
N LYS A 51 -2.63 -20.25 16.12
CA LYS A 51 -3.75 -19.99 17.05
C LYS A 51 -3.78 -18.54 17.54
N GLU A 52 -2.62 -17.98 17.88
CA GLU A 52 -2.48 -16.61 18.39
C GLU A 52 -2.92 -15.55 17.38
N TYR A 53 -2.56 -15.70 16.09
CA TYR A 53 -2.80 -14.69 15.06
C TYR A 53 -4.04 -14.96 14.20
N LYS A 54 -4.72 -16.08 14.40
CA LYS A 54 -5.89 -16.50 13.61
C LYS A 54 -7.02 -15.45 13.56
N LYS A 55 -7.26 -14.78 14.70
CA LYS A 55 -8.25 -13.70 14.77
C LYS A 55 -7.82 -12.50 13.91
N MET A 56 -6.56 -12.07 14.03
CA MET A 56 -5.99 -11.00 13.23
C MET A 56 -6.08 -11.30 11.74
N ALA A 57 -5.69 -12.51 11.32
CA ALA A 57 -5.74 -12.93 9.91
C ALA A 57 -7.15 -12.84 9.31
N LYS A 58 -8.19 -13.22 10.06
CA LYS A 58 -9.58 -13.07 9.61
C LYS A 58 -9.97 -11.61 9.36
N TYR A 59 -9.52 -10.69 10.22
CA TYR A 59 -9.76 -9.26 10.00
C TYR A 59 -8.92 -8.69 8.87
N MET A 60 -7.67 -9.17 8.69
CA MET A 60 -6.85 -8.80 7.54
C MET A 60 -7.56 -9.14 6.21
N ILE A 61 -8.21 -10.30 6.10
CA ILE A 61 -8.99 -10.67 4.91
C ILE A 61 -10.11 -9.65 4.66
N ILE A 62 -10.91 -9.34 5.68
CA ILE A 62 -12.04 -8.42 5.54
C ILE A 62 -11.55 -7.02 5.15
N CYS A 63 -10.52 -6.51 5.84
CA CYS A 63 -9.93 -5.20 5.55
C CYS A 63 -9.35 -5.16 4.14
N LEU A 64 -8.67 -6.23 3.70
CA LEU A 64 -8.12 -6.34 2.34
C LEU A 64 -9.21 -6.26 1.28
N LEU A 65 -10.28 -7.03 1.44
CA LEU A 65 -11.41 -7.03 0.48
C LEU A 65 -12.08 -5.65 0.41
N VAL A 66 -12.35 -5.04 1.56
CA VAL A 66 -12.93 -3.69 1.60
C VAL A 66 -11.99 -2.66 0.95
N ASN A 67 -10.69 -2.74 1.22
CA ASN A 67 -9.71 -1.85 0.60
C ASN A 67 -9.66 -2.02 -0.92
N ILE A 68 -9.64 -3.26 -1.42
CA ILE A 68 -9.65 -3.54 -2.87
C ILE A 68 -10.90 -2.96 -3.53
N ILE A 69 -12.07 -3.14 -2.93
CA ILE A 69 -13.32 -2.59 -3.46
C ILE A 69 -13.26 -1.07 -3.52
N ILE A 70 -12.91 -0.42 -2.42
CA ILE A 70 -12.91 1.05 -2.34
C ILE A 70 -11.84 1.63 -3.28
N VAL A 71 -10.62 1.16 -3.20
CA VAL A 71 -9.47 1.76 -3.91
C VAL A 71 -9.46 1.35 -5.37
N ASN A 72 -9.52 0.04 -5.66
CA ASN A 72 -9.28 -0.42 -7.03
C ASN A 72 -10.55 -0.42 -7.90
N LEU A 73 -11.73 -0.71 -7.32
CA LEU A 73 -12.96 -0.81 -8.09
C LEU A 73 -13.77 0.49 -8.13
N ILE A 74 -13.61 1.38 -7.14
CA ILE A 74 -14.38 2.62 -7.07
C ILE A 74 -13.50 3.83 -7.37
N ILE A 75 -12.47 4.09 -6.57
CA ILE A 75 -11.72 5.36 -6.65
C ILE A 75 -10.83 5.42 -7.90
N LYS A 76 -10.09 4.36 -8.21
CA LYS A 76 -9.19 4.35 -9.38
C LYS A 76 -9.92 4.64 -10.69
N PRO A 77 -11.00 3.93 -11.07
CA PRO A 77 -11.70 4.22 -12.31
C PRO A 77 -12.41 5.58 -12.28
N ALA A 78 -12.90 6.05 -11.12
CA ALA A 78 -13.56 7.34 -11.00
C ALA A 78 -12.60 8.53 -11.22
N VAL A 79 -11.34 8.42 -10.81
CA VAL A 79 -10.35 9.50 -10.98
C VAL A 79 -9.63 9.43 -12.33
N GLY A 80 -9.28 8.23 -12.80
CA GLY A 80 -8.68 8.02 -14.11
C GLY A 80 -7.34 8.72 -14.34
N ARG A 81 -6.55 9.02 -13.29
CA ARG A 81 -5.31 9.80 -13.40
C ARG A 81 -4.24 9.06 -14.22
N GLN A 82 -3.65 9.76 -15.21
CA GLN A 82 -2.48 9.28 -15.94
C GLN A 82 -1.28 9.08 -15.00
N ARG A 83 -0.38 8.18 -15.38
CA ARG A 83 0.83 7.90 -14.59
C ARG A 83 1.98 8.84 -14.93
N PRO A 84 2.97 9.02 -14.01
CA PRO A 84 4.12 9.91 -14.24
C PRO A 84 4.87 9.61 -15.54
N PHE A 85 5.13 8.33 -15.82
CA PHE A 85 5.84 7.90 -17.03
C PHE A 85 5.05 8.10 -18.34
N GLU A 86 3.77 8.40 -18.28
CA GLU A 86 2.93 8.72 -19.43
C GLU A 86 2.95 10.21 -19.76
N ILE A 87 3.32 11.05 -18.78
CA ILE A 87 3.35 12.51 -18.90
C ILE A 87 4.77 13.01 -19.13
N VAL A 88 5.77 12.34 -18.55
CA VAL A 88 7.17 12.71 -18.65
C VAL A 88 7.86 11.81 -19.66
N GLU A 89 8.39 12.42 -20.72
CA GLU A 89 9.10 11.71 -21.79
C GLU A 89 10.45 11.14 -21.32
N GLY A 90 10.92 10.10 -21.98
CA GLY A 90 12.25 9.51 -21.74
C GLY A 90 12.38 8.62 -20.51
N ILE A 91 11.31 8.38 -19.77
CA ILE A 91 11.34 7.50 -18.58
C ILE A 91 11.40 6.03 -19.00
N LYS A 92 12.51 5.37 -18.70
CA LYS A 92 12.67 3.91 -18.87
C LYS A 92 12.22 3.18 -17.61
N LEU A 93 11.13 2.42 -17.71
CA LEU A 93 10.62 1.63 -16.60
C LEU A 93 11.48 0.38 -16.35
N LEU A 94 11.67 0.05 -15.08
CA LEU A 94 12.37 -1.15 -14.62
C LEU A 94 11.44 -2.35 -14.38
N ILE A 95 10.13 -2.12 -14.49
CA ILE A 95 9.08 -3.14 -14.31
C ILE A 95 8.10 -3.08 -15.49
N LEU A 96 7.25 -4.10 -15.60
CA LEU A 96 6.16 -4.10 -16.57
C LEU A 96 5.27 -2.86 -16.37
N LYS A 97 4.92 -2.22 -17.49
CA LYS A 97 4.07 -1.04 -17.52
C LYS A 97 2.71 -1.36 -16.90
N PRO A 98 2.35 -0.74 -15.75
CA PRO A 98 1.01 -0.91 -15.19
C PRO A 98 -0.05 -0.32 -16.13
N GLN A 99 -1.19 -1.00 -16.27
CA GLN A 99 -2.26 -0.62 -17.20
C GLN A 99 -3.42 0.12 -16.51
N ASP A 100 -3.48 0.09 -15.18
CA ASP A 100 -4.52 0.73 -14.38
C ASP A 100 -4.18 2.20 -14.07
N PRO A 101 -5.17 3.05 -13.73
CA PRO A 101 -4.93 4.46 -13.38
C PRO A 101 -3.96 4.65 -12.23
N SER A 102 -3.28 5.83 -12.20
CA SER A 102 -2.26 6.14 -11.20
C SER A 102 -2.82 6.34 -9.79
N PHE A 103 -3.93 7.06 -9.66
CA PHE A 103 -4.48 7.49 -8.37
C PHE A 103 -5.61 6.59 -7.87
N PRO A 104 -5.59 6.24 -6.59
CA PRO A 104 -4.46 6.29 -5.67
C PRO A 104 -3.54 5.06 -5.84
N SER A 105 -2.36 5.06 -5.20
CA SER A 105 -1.45 3.92 -5.24
C SER A 105 -2.03 2.69 -4.54
N GLY A 106 -2.37 1.64 -5.31
CA GLY A 106 -2.91 0.39 -4.77
C GLY A 106 -1.92 -0.36 -3.88
N HIS A 107 -0.62 -0.38 -4.25
CA HIS A 107 0.44 -0.96 -3.43
C HIS A 107 0.52 -0.31 -2.05
N SER A 108 0.49 1.03 -2.01
CA SER A 108 0.50 1.78 -0.75
C SER A 108 -0.76 1.53 0.06
N ALA A 109 -1.93 1.55 -0.58
CA ALA A 109 -3.21 1.35 0.08
C ALA A 109 -3.31 -0.04 0.73
N ILE A 110 -2.97 -1.11 -0.01
CA ILE A 110 -2.97 -2.47 0.53
C ILE A 110 -1.96 -2.59 1.68
N SER A 111 -0.74 -2.11 1.49
CA SER A 111 0.32 -2.24 2.50
C SER A 111 -0.02 -1.54 3.80
N PHE A 112 -0.56 -0.33 3.75
CA PHE A 112 -0.95 0.40 4.94
C PHE A 112 -2.27 -0.08 5.55
N CYS A 113 -3.17 -0.65 4.76
CA CYS A 113 -4.35 -1.35 5.28
C CYS A 113 -3.93 -2.58 6.11
N MET A 114 -3.01 -3.39 5.60
CA MET A 114 -2.48 -4.56 6.31
C MET A 114 -1.69 -4.17 7.54
N LEU A 115 -0.80 -3.18 7.42
CA LEU A 115 -0.05 -2.63 8.55
C LEU A 115 -0.99 -2.16 9.67
N THR A 116 -2.00 -1.36 9.35
CA THR A 116 -2.96 -0.85 10.34
C THR A 116 -3.68 -1.99 11.06
N THR A 117 -4.10 -3.02 10.32
CA THR A 117 -4.73 -4.21 10.91
C THR A 117 -3.76 -4.98 11.83
N ILE A 118 -2.51 -5.16 11.41
CA ILE A 118 -1.47 -5.81 12.22
C ILE A 118 -1.23 -5.01 13.51
N LEU A 119 -1.01 -3.70 13.42
CA LEU A 119 -0.78 -2.84 14.59
C LEU A 119 -1.94 -2.84 15.58
N PHE A 120 -3.18 -3.05 15.09
CA PHE A 120 -4.37 -3.11 15.95
C PHE A 120 -4.42 -4.40 16.79
N PHE A 121 -3.97 -5.53 16.26
CA PHE A 121 -4.09 -6.84 16.91
C PHE A 121 -2.79 -7.35 17.53
N SER A 122 -1.65 -7.08 16.92
CA SER A 122 -0.37 -7.66 17.31
C SER A 122 0.24 -6.92 18.51
N LYS A 123 0.64 -7.68 19.53
CA LYS A 123 1.45 -7.21 20.66
C LYS A 123 2.96 -7.39 20.42
N SER A 124 3.34 -8.11 19.37
CA SER A 124 4.74 -8.37 19.02
C SER A 124 5.39 -7.14 18.40
N LYS A 125 6.37 -6.57 19.08
CA LYS A 125 7.17 -5.44 18.56
C LYS A 125 7.88 -5.80 17.25
N THR A 126 8.41 -7.02 17.14
CA THR A 126 9.11 -7.49 15.94
C THR A 126 8.19 -7.52 14.73
N ILE A 127 7.00 -8.14 14.85
CA ILE A 127 6.02 -8.18 13.74
C ILE A 127 5.63 -6.76 13.34
N ASN A 128 5.37 -5.87 14.30
CA ASN A 128 4.99 -4.50 14.05
C ASN A 128 6.06 -3.72 13.30
N ILE A 129 7.32 -3.82 13.72
CA ILE A 129 8.47 -3.16 13.06
C ILE A 129 8.66 -3.70 11.65
N MET A 130 8.69 -5.02 11.47
CA MET A 130 8.87 -5.64 10.15
C MET A 130 7.76 -5.28 9.18
N ALA A 131 6.49 -5.31 9.63
CA ALA A 131 5.36 -4.89 8.81
C ALA A 131 5.43 -3.40 8.44
N SER A 132 5.85 -2.54 9.37
CA SER A 132 6.01 -1.10 9.14
C SER A 132 7.10 -0.82 8.10
N LEU A 133 8.28 -1.43 8.27
CA LEU A 133 9.39 -1.29 7.33
C LEU A 133 8.99 -1.74 5.93
N LEU A 134 8.35 -2.90 5.83
CA LEU A 134 7.92 -3.43 4.54
C LEU A 134 6.88 -2.51 3.86
N ALA A 135 5.88 -2.04 4.59
CA ALA A 135 4.85 -1.16 4.03
C ALA A 135 5.45 0.16 3.53
N ILE A 136 6.39 0.76 4.28
CA ILE A 136 7.10 1.98 3.89
C ILE A 136 7.96 1.73 2.64
N LEU A 137 8.71 0.64 2.63
CA LEU A 137 9.58 0.29 1.50
C LEU A 137 8.78 0.01 0.23
N ILE A 138 7.65 -0.70 0.33
CA ILE A 138 6.75 -0.93 -0.83
C ILE A 138 6.22 0.42 -1.33
N ALA A 139 5.75 1.30 -0.46
CA ALA A 139 5.25 2.61 -0.86
C ALA A 139 6.35 3.47 -1.53
N PHE A 140 7.55 3.49 -0.95
CA PHE A 140 8.70 4.21 -1.52
C PHE A 140 9.14 3.64 -2.87
N SER A 141 9.11 2.31 -3.05
CA SER A 141 9.47 1.68 -4.32
C SER A 141 8.63 2.19 -5.49
N ARG A 142 7.37 2.59 -5.25
CA ARG A 142 6.49 3.12 -6.31
C ARG A 142 6.94 4.48 -6.83
N LEU A 143 7.53 5.31 -5.96
CA LEU A 143 8.13 6.59 -6.30
C LEU A 143 9.45 6.38 -7.05
N TYR A 144 10.31 5.54 -6.51
CA TYR A 144 11.59 5.20 -7.12
C TYR A 144 11.45 4.65 -8.54
N LEU A 145 10.47 3.79 -8.77
CA LEU A 145 10.19 3.18 -10.07
C LEU A 145 9.43 4.13 -11.03
N TYR A 146 9.12 5.36 -10.60
CA TYR A 146 8.44 6.38 -11.40
C TYR A 146 7.05 5.98 -11.90
N VAL A 147 6.34 5.12 -11.16
CA VAL A 147 5.03 4.59 -11.58
C VAL A 147 3.84 5.22 -10.86
N HIS A 148 4.09 5.98 -9.79
CA HIS A 148 3.09 6.75 -9.05
C HIS A 148 3.66 8.11 -8.64
N PHE A 149 2.80 9.12 -8.59
CA PHE A 149 3.14 10.40 -8.00
C PHE A 149 3.21 10.33 -6.47
N PRO A 150 4.00 11.19 -5.79
CA PRO A 150 3.98 11.33 -4.34
C PRO A 150 2.58 11.49 -3.76
N SER A 151 1.74 12.32 -4.39
CA SER A 151 0.34 12.49 -3.99
C SER A 151 -0.49 11.22 -4.10
N ASP A 152 -0.26 10.35 -5.12
CA ASP A 152 -0.94 9.05 -5.24
C ASP A 152 -0.56 8.11 -4.09
N VAL A 153 0.72 8.09 -3.73
CA VAL A 153 1.25 7.27 -2.63
C VAL A 153 0.70 7.76 -1.30
N PHE A 154 0.74 9.06 -1.06
CA PHE A 154 0.21 9.67 0.17
C PHE A 154 -1.29 9.39 0.35
N CYS A 155 -2.10 9.62 -0.69
CA CYS A 155 -3.52 9.29 -0.65
C CYS A 155 -3.76 7.79 -0.50
N GLY A 156 -2.96 6.94 -1.15
CA GLY A 156 -3.01 5.49 -0.97
C GLY A 156 -2.80 5.08 0.48
N ILE A 157 -1.81 5.68 1.17
CA ILE A 157 -1.56 5.47 2.59
C ILE A 157 -2.80 5.83 3.42
N ILE A 158 -3.36 7.01 3.20
CA ILE A 158 -4.55 7.48 3.92
C ILE A 158 -5.74 6.54 3.69
N PHE A 159 -6.03 6.20 2.44
CA PHE A 159 -7.14 5.28 2.12
C PHE A 159 -6.93 3.88 2.72
N GLY A 160 -5.69 3.38 2.74
CA GLY A 160 -5.35 2.12 3.38
C GLY A 160 -5.63 2.13 4.88
N ILE A 161 -5.17 3.16 5.59
CA ILE A 161 -5.41 3.34 7.02
C ILE A 161 -6.90 3.47 7.31
N LEU A 162 -7.59 4.37 6.59
CA LEU A 162 -9.00 4.64 6.83
C LEU A 162 -9.89 3.42 6.55
N SER A 163 -9.66 2.71 5.44
CA SER A 163 -10.43 1.50 5.12
C SER A 163 -10.28 0.43 6.20
N SER A 164 -9.08 0.24 6.74
CA SER A 164 -8.85 -0.68 7.86
C SER A 164 -9.58 -0.21 9.14
N LEU A 165 -9.39 1.03 9.57
CA LEU A 165 -9.99 1.56 10.79
C LEU A 165 -11.51 1.53 10.74
N ILE A 166 -12.12 1.94 9.63
CA ILE A 166 -13.57 1.93 9.44
C ILE A 166 -14.09 0.49 9.50
N THR A 167 -13.46 -0.44 8.77
CA THR A 167 -13.83 -1.85 8.76
C THR A 167 -13.76 -2.47 10.16
N LEU A 168 -12.66 -2.23 10.88
CA LEU A 168 -12.49 -2.73 12.24
C LEU A 168 -13.57 -2.16 13.18
N LYS A 169 -13.82 -0.84 13.13
CA LYS A 169 -14.87 -0.21 13.93
C LYS A 169 -16.25 -0.85 13.68
N PHE A 170 -16.61 -1.07 12.42
CA PHE A 170 -17.88 -1.71 12.04
C PHE A 170 -17.97 -3.15 12.56
N CYS A 171 -16.92 -3.94 12.40
CA CYS A 171 -16.89 -5.33 12.85
C CYS A 171 -16.97 -5.47 14.37
N PHE A 172 -16.36 -4.55 15.11
CA PHE A 172 -16.40 -4.57 16.59
C PHE A 172 -17.71 -4.00 17.13
N SER A 173 -18.25 -2.93 16.53
CA SER A 173 -19.52 -2.34 16.92
C SER A 173 -20.68 -3.36 16.85
N LYS A 174 -20.78 -4.13 15.76
CA LYS A 174 -21.80 -5.19 15.62
C LYS A 174 -21.70 -6.32 16.64
N LYS A 175 -20.54 -6.54 17.25
CA LYS A 175 -20.32 -7.59 18.27
C LYS A 175 -20.47 -7.11 19.71
N GLY A 176 -20.86 -5.84 19.93
CA GLY A 176 -20.93 -5.25 21.26
C GLY A 176 -19.58 -5.22 22.02
N ILE A 177 -18.47 -5.40 21.31
CA ILE A 177 -17.12 -5.45 21.90
C ILE A 177 -16.55 -4.03 21.84
N SER A 178 -16.34 -3.42 23.01
CA SER A 178 -15.65 -2.13 23.12
C SER A 178 -14.26 -2.18 22.48
N LEU A 179 -13.90 -1.13 21.74
CA LEU A 179 -12.55 -0.92 21.20
C LEU A 179 -11.50 -0.64 22.29
N ARG A 180 -11.87 -0.70 23.58
CA ARG A 180 -10.93 -0.50 24.68
C ARG A 180 -9.93 -1.67 24.70
N LYS A 181 -8.68 -1.31 24.51
CA LYS A 181 -7.51 -2.18 24.74
C LYS A 181 -7.56 -2.70 26.19
N ASN A 182 -7.54 -4.00 26.37
CA ASN A 182 -6.95 -4.63 27.54
C ASN A 182 -5.47 -4.91 27.26
#